data_67a096d8d95a81ca53b4263e7b85702d
#
_entry.id   67a096d8d95a81ca53b4263e7b85702d
#
_cell.length_a   1.000
_cell.length_b   1.000
_cell.length_c   1.000
_cell.angle_alpha   90.00
_cell.angle_beta   90.00
_cell.angle_gamma   90.00
#
_symmetry.space_group_name_H-M   'P 1'
#
loop_
_entity.id
_entity.type
_entity.pdbx_description
1 polymer ?
#
loop_
_entity_poly.entity_id
_entity_poly.type
_entity_poly.pdbx_seq_one_letter_code
_entity_poly.pdbx_strand_id
1 'polypeptide(L)'
;MTKQGKGGGISILDNYKLNKTLLTNTEMQDILAGLRSLDSVNGTNQYKILMEKLSVGSSDFLVGNQSVLIDLSSWYKDSLAPKIQMIRSAVDNCRKLSFYYFSPKGESCRIIEPYYLIFRWSNWYVWGWCDIREAYRLFKLNRIERLTITETTFSRRKDRVPDLRDDRIFPGGIRVKALFEPECKWRLVEEFGTGCYKELPDGKLLFHGDYTGKENLVTWLLTFRDKVFLLEPEEIRQELCYALQSVLQRYKPPYT
;
A
#
# COMPACT_ATOMS: atom_id res chain seq x y z
N MET A 1 6.46 48.43 -12.09
CA MET A 1 6.57 49.88 -12.37
C MET A 1 6.47 50.63 -11.06
N THR A 2 7.35 51.56 -10.83
CA THR A 2 7.31 52.48 -9.68
C THR A 2 6.87 53.86 -10.16
N LYS A 3 5.87 54.46 -9.54
CA LYS A 3 5.49 55.87 -9.75
C LYS A 3 5.92 56.67 -8.53
N GLN A 4 6.77 57.70 -8.75
CA GLN A 4 7.21 58.63 -7.71
C GLN A 4 6.27 59.86 -7.70
N GLY A 5 5.81 60.31 -6.51
CA GLY A 5 4.99 61.48 -6.30
C GLY A 5 3.91 61.28 -5.24
N LYS A 6 3.17 62.41 -4.92
CA LYS A 6 2.06 62.39 -3.93
C LYS A 6 0.89 61.55 -4.49
N GLY A 7 0.89 60.27 -4.18
CA GLY A 7 0.01 59.25 -4.76
C GLY A 7 0.78 58.14 -5.50
N GLY A 8 2.10 58.12 -5.34
CA GLY A 8 2.96 57.06 -5.89
C GLY A 8 2.78 55.73 -5.13
N GLY A 9 2.90 54.66 -5.85
CA GLY A 9 2.81 53.29 -5.31
C GLY A 9 3.58 52.31 -6.20
N ILE A 10 3.80 51.14 -5.66
CA ILE A 10 4.32 49.98 -6.41
C ILE A 10 3.09 49.21 -6.90
N SER A 11 2.88 49.19 -8.22
CA SER A 11 1.85 48.33 -8.82
C SER A 11 2.49 47.14 -9.54
N ILE A 12 1.89 46.01 -9.40
CA ILE A 12 2.23 44.83 -10.22
C ILE A 12 1.61 45.07 -11.60
N LEU A 13 2.37 44.83 -12.66
CA LEU A 13 1.86 44.90 -14.02
C LEU A 13 0.72 43.91 -14.21
N ASP A 14 -0.34 44.30 -14.93
CA ASP A 14 -1.53 43.47 -15.17
C ASP A 14 -1.21 42.11 -15.81
N ASN A 15 -0.05 41.96 -16.43
CA ASN A 15 0.46 40.74 -17.02
C ASN A 15 1.59 40.08 -16.18
N TYR A 16 1.82 40.53 -14.96
CA TYR A 16 2.80 39.88 -14.08
C TYR A 16 2.26 38.56 -13.63
N LYS A 17 2.62 37.50 -14.33
CA LYS A 17 2.49 36.15 -13.83
C LYS A 17 3.60 35.95 -12.82
N LEU A 18 3.25 35.80 -11.56
CA LEU A 18 4.17 35.31 -10.54
C LEU A 18 4.92 34.14 -11.16
N ASN A 19 6.24 34.22 -11.27
CA ASN A 19 7.04 33.14 -11.79
C ASN A 19 6.65 31.90 -10.99
N LYS A 20 6.00 30.95 -11.63
CA LYS A 20 5.66 29.65 -11.08
C LYS A 20 6.91 29.16 -10.39
N THR A 21 6.76 28.78 -9.15
CA THR A 21 7.73 28.11 -8.29
C THR A 21 9.00 27.72 -9.04
N LEU A 22 10.14 28.22 -8.61
CA LEU A 22 11.45 27.94 -9.22
C LEU A 22 11.80 26.45 -9.05
N LEU A 23 11.02 25.58 -9.69
CA LEU A 23 11.32 24.15 -9.73
C LEU A 23 12.41 23.94 -10.79
N THR A 24 13.43 23.20 -10.41
CA THR A 24 14.41 22.67 -11.35
C THR A 24 13.76 21.67 -12.30
N ASN A 25 14.38 21.38 -13.42
CA ASN A 25 13.90 20.36 -14.36
C ASN A 25 13.73 19.00 -13.68
N THR A 26 14.65 18.61 -12.81
CA THR A 26 14.60 17.35 -12.06
C THR A 26 13.39 17.31 -11.11
N GLU A 27 13.18 18.36 -10.32
CA GLU A 27 12.05 18.45 -9.40
C GLU A 27 10.71 18.40 -10.14
N MET A 28 10.61 19.04 -11.29
CA MET A 28 9.41 18.97 -12.13
C MET A 28 9.20 17.56 -12.68
N GLN A 29 10.24 16.88 -13.13
CA GLN A 29 10.16 15.50 -13.61
C GLN A 29 9.73 14.54 -12.51
N ASP A 30 10.24 14.69 -11.29
CA ASP A 30 9.85 13.88 -10.13
C ASP A 30 8.37 14.08 -9.77
N ILE A 31 7.89 15.33 -9.81
CA ILE A 31 6.46 15.64 -9.61
C ILE A 31 5.61 14.98 -10.70
N LEU A 32 6.01 15.11 -11.97
CA LEU A 32 5.30 14.53 -13.10
C LEU A 32 5.28 12.99 -13.03
N ALA A 33 6.37 12.35 -12.60
CA ALA A 33 6.42 10.90 -12.39
C ALA A 33 5.44 10.47 -11.30
N GLY A 34 5.39 11.21 -10.18
CA GLY A 34 4.43 10.98 -9.11
C GLY A 34 2.97 11.14 -9.56
N LEU A 35 2.66 12.17 -10.36
CA LEU A 35 1.31 12.39 -10.91
C LEU A 35 0.90 11.27 -11.88
N ARG A 36 1.81 10.80 -12.73
CA ARG A 36 1.55 9.67 -13.65
C ARG A 36 1.28 8.38 -12.89
N SER A 37 1.98 8.14 -11.78
CA SER A 37 1.75 6.95 -10.97
C SER A 37 0.32 6.90 -10.43
N LEU A 38 -0.27 8.03 -10.10
CA LEU A 38 -1.67 8.13 -9.68
C LEU A 38 -2.65 7.87 -10.83
N ASP A 39 -2.34 8.29 -12.06
CA ASP A 39 -3.16 7.97 -13.25
C ASP A 39 -3.17 6.48 -13.58
N SER A 40 -2.06 5.77 -13.34
CA SER A 40 -1.98 4.32 -13.57
C SER A 40 -3.04 3.54 -12.78
N VAL A 41 -3.44 4.07 -11.62
CA VAL A 41 -4.43 3.46 -10.73
C VAL A 41 -5.86 3.84 -11.08
N ASN A 42 -6.07 5.14 -11.36
CA ASN A 42 -7.43 5.68 -11.51
C ASN A 42 -8.06 5.36 -12.88
N GLY A 43 -7.25 4.98 -13.88
CA GLY A 43 -7.71 4.82 -15.25
C GLY A 43 -8.25 6.12 -15.85
N THR A 44 -7.99 7.27 -15.22
CA THR A 44 -8.45 8.60 -15.63
C THR A 44 -7.28 9.42 -16.14
N ASN A 45 -7.53 10.33 -17.06
CA ASN A 45 -6.52 11.27 -17.53
C ASN A 45 -6.49 12.57 -16.71
N GLN A 46 -6.94 12.54 -15.44
CA GLN A 46 -7.03 13.76 -14.61
C GLN A 46 -5.66 14.39 -14.37
N TYR A 47 -4.65 13.59 -14.12
CA TYR A 47 -3.28 14.07 -13.90
C TYR A 47 -2.60 14.43 -15.21
N LYS A 48 -2.99 13.83 -16.33
CA LYS A 48 -2.53 14.25 -17.66
C LYS A 48 -2.89 15.71 -17.95
N ILE A 49 -4.13 16.11 -17.68
CA ILE A 49 -4.57 17.50 -17.82
C ILE A 49 -3.79 18.43 -16.89
N LEU A 50 -3.51 17.99 -15.66
CA LEU A 50 -2.69 18.76 -14.72
C LEU A 50 -1.24 18.86 -15.19
N MET A 51 -0.67 17.77 -15.69
CA MET A 51 0.67 17.75 -16.31
C MET A 51 0.77 18.71 -17.48
N GLU A 52 -0.22 18.72 -18.37
CA GLU A 52 -0.29 19.67 -19.50
C GLU A 52 -0.33 21.13 -19.01
N LYS A 53 -1.09 21.42 -17.95
CA LYS A 53 -1.13 22.77 -17.35
C LYS A 53 0.19 23.17 -16.69
N LEU A 54 0.89 22.25 -16.06
CA LEU A 54 2.18 22.50 -15.43
C LEU A 54 3.29 22.68 -16.45
N SER A 55 3.20 21.99 -17.59
CA SER A 55 4.17 22.06 -18.68
C SER A 55 3.95 23.26 -19.62
N VAL A 56 2.83 23.97 -19.54
CA VAL A 56 2.58 25.18 -20.33
C VAL A 56 3.61 26.26 -20.00
N GLY A 57 4.52 26.48 -20.91
CA GLY A 57 5.62 27.48 -20.84
C GLY A 57 7.03 26.87 -20.89
N SER A 58 7.16 25.57 -21.04
CA SER A 58 8.45 24.86 -21.14
C SER A 58 8.27 23.58 -21.92
N SER A 59 8.37 23.69 -23.27
CA SER A 59 8.27 22.53 -24.18
C SER A 59 9.30 21.42 -23.87
N ASP A 60 10.40 21.78 -23.22
CA ASP A 60 11.50 20.88 -22.89
C ASP A 60 11.17 19.87 -21.76
N PHE A 61 10.11 20.13 -20.95
CA PHE A 61 9.72 19.22 -19.87
C PHE A 61 9.01 17.95 -20.35
N LEU A 62 8.40 17.99 -21.56
CA LEU A 62 7.69 16.83 -22.12
C LEU A 62 8.61 15.84 -22.82
N VAL A 63 9.82 16.26 -23.19
CA VAL A 63 10.80 15.48 -23.99
C VAL A 63 11.95 14.94 -23.14
N GLY A 64 12.01 15.27 -21.85
CA GLY A 64 13.08 14.82 -20.96
C GLY A 64 13.13 13.30 -20.83
N ASN A 65 14.33 12.74 -20.83
CA ASN A 65 14.63 11.33 -20.52
C ASN A 65 14.00 10.96 -19.17
N GLN A 66 12.83 10.31 -19.21
CA GLN A 66 12.19 9.81 -18.00
C GLN A 66 12.92 8.54 -17.57
N SER A 67 13.75 8.65 -16.55
CA SER A 67 14.46 7.53 -15.96
C SER A 67 13.62 6.73 -14.95
N VAL A 68 12.48 7.28 -14.49
CA VAL A 68 11.62 6.66 -13.49
C VAL A 68 10.19 6.54 -14.02
N LEU A 69 9.68 5.32 -14.07
CA LEU A 69 8.27 4.99 -14.31
C LEU A 69 7.72 4.29 -13.08
N ILE A 70 6.69 4.86 -12.46
CA ILE A 70 6.00 4.25 -11.33
C ILE A 70 4.62 3.81 -11.81
N ASP A 71 4.38 2.51 -11.83
CA ASP A 71 3.08 1.91 -12.12
C ASP A 71 2.49 1.34 -10.81
N LEU A 72 1.46 1.98 -10.28
CA LEU A 72 0.71 1.54 -9.10
C LEU A 72 -0.51 0.71 -9.48
N SER A 73 -0.68 0.37 -10.76
CA SER A 73 -1.76 -0.50 -11.20
C SER A 73 -1.59 -1.90 -10.62
N SER A 74 -2.68 -2.61 -10.52
CA SER A 74 -2.72 -4.00 -10.05
C SER A 74 -3.36 -4.86 -11.13
N TRP A 75 -3.13 -6.17 -11.10
CA TRP A 75 -3.84 -7.14 -11.93
C TRP A 75 -5.37 -7.01 -11.85
N TYR A 76 -5.87 -6.37 -10.79
CA TYR A 76 -7.29 -6.12 -10.53
C TYR A 76 -7.70 -4.66 -10.82
N LYS A 77 -7.01 -3.98 -11.73
CA LYS A 77 -7.21 -2.55 -12.05
C LYS A 77 -8.68 -2.20 -12.27
N ASP A 78 -9.37 -2.99 -13.08
CA ASP A 78 -10.77 -2.73 -13.44
C ASP A 78 -11.73 -2.81 -12.24
N SER A 79 -11.39 -3.60 -11.23
CA SER A 79 -12.18 -3.70 -10.00
C SER A 79 -11.78 -2.70 -8.92
N LEU A 80 -10.56 -2.18 -8.96
CA LEU A 80 -10.02 -1.26 -7.94
C LEU A 80 -10.30 0.20 -8.26
N ALA A 81 -10.19 0.62 -9.52
CA ALA A 81 -10.37 2.01 -9.92
C ALA A 81 -11.74 2.59 -9.49
N PRO A 82 -12.89 1.91 -9.70
CA PRO A 82 -14.18 2.37 -9.22
C PRO A 82 -14.22 2.50 -7.69
N LYS A 83 -13.65 1.52 -6.96
CA LYS A 83 -13.60 1.56 -5.49
C LYS A 83 -12.80 2.76 -4.98
N ILE A 84 -11.66 3.04 -5.59
CA ILE A 84 -10.80 4.17 -5.24
C ILE A 84 -11.54 5.49 -5.45
N GLN A 85 -12.25 5.66 -6.58
CA GLN A 85 -13.04 6.86 -6.86
C GLN A 85 -14.17 7.05 -5.84
N MET A 86 -14.92 5.98 -5.53
CA MET A 86 -15.98 6.03 -4.51
C MET A 86 -15.43 6.39 -3.13
N ILE A 87 -14.32 5.78 -2.72
CA ILE A 87 -13.71 6.06 -1.43
C ILE A 87 -13.21 7.50 -1.36
N ARG A 88 -12.56 8.01 -2.41
CA ARG A 88 -12.14 9.42 -2.48
C ARG A 88 -13.34 10.35 -2.33
N SER A 89 -14.40 10.12 -3.11
CA SER A 89 -15.62 10.92 -3.00
C SER A 89 -16.21 10.89 -1.59
N ALA A 90 -16.22 9.73 -0.92
CA ALA A 90 -16.70 9.61 0.45
C ALA A 90 -15.82 10.35 1.46
N VAL A 91 -14.48 10.31 1.29
CA VAL A 91 -13.51 11.06 2.13
C VAL A 91 -13.71 12.56 1.96
N ASP A 92 -13.81 13.04 0.72
CA ASP A 92 -13.93 14.46 0.40
C ASP A 92 -15.25 15.06 0.92
N ASN A 93 -16.33 14.26 0.89
CA ASN A 93 -17.66 14.67 1.33
C ASN A 93 -18.00 14.24 2.76
N CYS A 94 -17.04 13.69 3.52
CA CYS A 94 -17.25 13.19 4.88
C CYS A 94 -18.47 12.26 5.01
N ARG A 95 -18.64 11.33 4.05
CA ARG A 95 -19.74 10.34 4.04
C ARG A 95 -19.24 8.97 4.46
N LYS A 96 -20.05 8.25 5.25
CA LYS A 96 -19.71 6.89 5.65
C LYS A 96 -19.78 5.93 4.46
N LEU A 97 -18.95 4.89 4.51
CA LEU A 97 -18.95 3.78 3.58
C LEU A 97 -19.52 2.54 4.22
N SER A 98 -20.33 1.78 3.47
CA SER A 98 -20.80 0.46 3.84
C SER A 98 -20.28 -0.56 2.82
N PHE A 99 -19.82 -1.73 3.30
CA PHE A 99 -19.32 -2.81 2.44
C PHE A 99 -19.26 -4.14 3.16
N TYR A 100 -19.20 -5.24 2.38
CA TYR A 100 -18.84 -6.56 2.87
C TYR A 100 -17.33 -6.73 2.82
N TYR A 101 -16.76 -7.27 3.90
CA TYR A 101 -15.32 -7.47 4.04
C TYR A 101 -14.99 -8.93 4.27
N PHE A 102 -14.14 -9.49 3.38
CA PHE A 102 -13.63 -10.86 3.49
C PHE A 102 -12.37 -10.90 4.33
N SER A 103 -12.41 -11.69 5.39
CA SER A 103 -11.25 -11.93 6.26
C SER A 103 -11.07 -13.44 6.48
N PRO A 104 -9.92 -13.90 7.00
CA PRO A 104 -9.74 -15.30 7.37
C PRO A 104 -10.80 -15.80 8.36
N LYS A 105 -11.43 -14.88 9.13
CA LYS A 105 -12.51 -15.19 10.09
C LYS A 105 -13.90 -15.21 9.46
N GLY A 106 -13.97 -15.10 8.15
CA GLY A 106 -15.23 -15.07 7.38
C GLY A 106 -15.62 -13.66 6.89
N GLU A 107 -16.80 -13.60 6.32
CA GLU A 107 -17.42 -12.41 5.76
C GLU A 107 -18.15 -11.60 6.83
N SER A 108 -18.12 -10.28 6.72
CA SER A 108 -18.81 -9.39 7.66
C SER A 108 -19.09 -8.04 7.03
N CYS A 109 -20.28 -7.50 7.29
CA CYS A 109 -20.61 -6.13 6.93
C CYS A 109 -19.80 -5.14 7.76
N ARG A 110 -19.37 -4.04 7.14
CA ARG A 110 -18.64 -2.95 7.77
C ARG A 110 -19.24 -1.62 7.39
N ILE A 111 -19.35 -0.74 8.38
CA ILE A 111 -19.63 0.68 8.20
C ILE A 111 -18.43 1.43 8.76
N ILE A 112 -17.86 2.33 7.96
CA ILE A 112 -16.69 3.09 8.35
C ILE A 112 -16.82 4.58 8.04
N GLU A 113 -16.14 5.40 8.81
CA GLU A 113 -15.80 6.79 8.50
C GLU A 113 -14.46 6.75 7.76
N PRO A 114 -14.40 6.95 6.43
CA PRO A 114 -13.15 6.86 5.70
C PRO A 114 -12.33 8.14 5.86
N TYR A 115 -11.00 8.02 6.02
CA TYR A 115 -10.09 9.15 6.19
C TYR A 115 -9.00 9.20 5.12
N TYR A 116 -8.37 8.05 4.81
CA TYR A 116 -7.26 7.98 3.87
C TYR A 116 -7.34 6.75 2.97
N LEU A 117 -6.98 6.96 1.69
CA LEU A 117 -6.55 5.90 0.79
C LEU A 117 -5.03 5.74 0.93
N ILE A 118 -4.57 4.52 1.10
CA ILE A 118 -3.17 4.20 1.35
C ILE A 118 -2.72 3.13 0.37
N PHE A 119 -1.64 3.39 -0.36
CA PHE A 119 -0.93 2.36 -1.13
C PHE A 119 0.29 1.90 -0.35
N ARG A 120 0.31 0.63 0.04
CA ARG A 120 1.41 0.02 0.79
C ARG A 120 1.45 -1.49 0.55
N TRP A 121 2.64 -2.09 0.65
CA TRP A 121 2.84 -3.52 0.40
C TRP A 121 2.19 -3.98 -0.91
N SER A 122 2.40 -3.19 -1.97
CA SER A 122 1.85 -3.42 -3.31
C SER A 122 0.31 -3.56 -3.37
N ASN A 123 -0.40 -2.99 -2.39
CA ASN A 123 -1.86 -3.06 -2.30
C ASN A 123 -2.48 -1.73 -1.86
N TRP A 124 -3.72 -1.54 -2.26
CA TRP A 124 -4.54 -0.41 -1.84
C TRP A 124 -5.36 -0.75 -0.61
N TYR A 125 -5.43 0.22 0.29
CA TYR A 125 -6.19 0.14 1.54
C TYR A 125 -7.01 1.42 1.74
N VAL A 126 -8.13 1.28 2.45
CA VAL A 126 -8.82 2.41 3.09
C VAL A 126 -8.59 2.34 4.59
N TRP A 127 -8.13 3.45 5.17
CA TRP A 127 -8.03 3.62 6.60
C TRP A 127 -9.18 4.47 7.09
N GLY A 128 -9.87 3.99 8.14
CA GLY A 128 -11.04 4.66 8.67
C GLY A 128 -11.46 4.15 10.04
N TRP A 129 -12.34 4.89 10.68
CA TRP A 129 -13.00 4.47 11.91
C TRP A 129 -14.09 3.45 11.59
N CYS A 130 -14.02 2.28 12.18
CA CYS A 130 -15.01 1.23 12.02
C CYS A 130 -16.04 1.28 13.14
N ASP A 131 -17.31 1.53 12.82
CA ASP A 131 -18.38 1.66 13.80
C ASP A 131 -18.55 0.40 14.66
N ILE A 132 -18.51 -0.78 14.02
CA ILE A 132 -18.69 -2.07 14.73
C ILE A 132 -17.52 -2.41 15.66
N ARG A 133 -16.32 -1.96 15.33
CA ARG A 133 -15.11 -2.26 16.11
C ARG A 133 -14.69 -1.11 17.03
N GLU A 134 -15.38 0.03 16.93
CA GLU A 134 -15.08 1.26 17.67
C GLU A 134 -13.58 1.59 17.67
N ALA A 135 -12.95 1.39 16.51
CA ALA A 135 -11.50 1.57 16.34
C ALA A 135 -11.14 1.92 14.91
N TYR A 136 -10.03 2.62 14.75
CA TYR A 136 -9.43 2.82 13.44
C TYR A 136 -8.89 1.49 12.89
N ARG A 137 -9.18 1.22 11.63
CA ARG A 137 -8.81 -0.01 10.94
C ARG A 137 -8.35 0.27 9.51
N LEU A 138 -7.48 -0.61 9.04
CA LEU A 138 -7.02 -0.65 7.67
C LEU A 138 -7.73 -1.79 6.93
N PHE A 139 -8.44 -1.46 5.84
CA PHE A 139 -9.17 -2.44 5.03
C PHE A 139 -8.56 -2.53 3.64
N LYS A 140 -8.11 -3.72 3.25
CA LYS A 140 -7.56 -4.00 1.93
C LYS A 140 -8.67 -3.95 0.88
N LEU A 141 -8.53 -3.13 -0.17
CA LEU A 141 -9.59 -2.90 -1.16
C LEU A 141 -9.99 -4.17 -1.92
N ASN A 142 -9.03 -5.09 -2.16
CA ASN A 142 -9.30 -6.37 -2.83
C ASN A 142 -10.22 -7.30 -2.02
N ARG A 143 -10.38 -7.03 -0.71
CA ARG A 143 -11.25 -7.79 0.20
C ARG A 143 -12.60 -7.11 0.44
N ILE A 144 -12.89 -6.03 -0.28
CA ILE A 144 -14.13 -5.26 -0.18
C ILE A 144 -15.06 -5.65 -1.33
N GLU A 145 -16.28 -6.00 -1.01
CA GLU A 145 -17.38 -6.17 -1.97
C GLU A 145 -18.58 -5.31 -1.62
N ARG A 146 -19.42 -5.04 -2.63
CA ARG A 146 -20.66 -4.25 -2.50
C ARG A 146 -20.43 -2.93 -1.79
N LEU A 147 -19.34 -2.23 -2.17
CA LEU A 147 -19.02 -0.92 -1.61
C LEU A 147 -20.10 0.10 -2.00
N THR A 148 -20.62 0.80 -1.00
CA THR A 148 -21.62 1.87 -1.19
C THR A 148 -21.27 3.07 -0.33
N ILE A 149 -21.57 4.28 -0.84
CA ILE A 149 -21.53 5.51 -0.06
C ILE A 149 -22.90 5.66 0.60
N THR A 150 -22.92 5.75 1.92
CA THR A 150 -24.16 5.91 2.67
C THR A 150 -24.63 7.37 2.67
N GLU A 151 -25.89 7.62 3.03
CA GLU A 151 -26.40 8.99 3.23
C GLU A 151 -25.87 9.65 4.52
N THR A 152 -25.31 8.85 5.44
CA THR A 152 -24.81 9.32 6.73
C THR A 152 -23.48 10.06 6.57
N THR A 153 -23.46 11.30 7.04
CA THR A 153 -22.23 12.10 7.16
C THR A 153 -21.58 11.92 8.51
N PHE A 154 -20.30 12.25 8.62
CA PHE A 154 -19.56 12.25 9.88
C PHE A 154 -18.71 13.51 10.03
N SER A 155 -18.47 13.92 11.27
CA SER A 155 -17.51 14.99 11.56
C SER A 155 -16.11 14.40 11.71
N ARG A 156 -15.14 14.93 10.98
CA ARG A 156 -13.74 14.47 11.09
C ARG A 156 -13.25 14.59 12.52
N ARG A 157 -12.85 13.50 13.10
CA ARG A 157 -12.17 13.47 14.40
C ARG A 157 -10.81 14.12 14.25
N LYS A 158 -10.49 15.08 15.13
CA LYS A 158 -9.24 15.84 15.06
C LYS A 158 -8.02 14.92 15.09
N ASP A 159 -7.07 15.17 14.18
CA ASP A 159 -5.64 14.85 14.23
C ASP A 159 -5.24 13.37 14.35
N ARG A 160 -5.82 12.47 13.54
CA ARG A 160 -5.25 11.14 13.43
C ARG A 160 -4.77 10.85 12.01
N VAL A 161 -3.50 11.18 11.77
CA VAL A 161 -2.74 10.61 10.67
C VAL A 161 -2.48 9.13 11.01
N PRO A 162 -2.71 8.19 10.10
CA PRO A 162 -2.41 6.79 10.37
C PRO A 162 -0.91 6.62 10.68
N ASP A 163 -0.62 6.00 11.82
CA ASP A 163 0.74 5.54 12.10
C ASP A 163 0.96 4.26 11.30
N LEU A 164 1.68 4.40 10.19
CA LEU A 164 1.91 3.32 9.22
C LEU A 164 3.14 2.46 9.56
N ARG A 165 3.72 2.60 10.75
CA ARG A 165 4.81 1.70 11.16
C ARG A 165 4.27 0.28 11.32
N ASP A 166 5.08 -0.69 10.91
CA ASP A 166 4.65 -2.09 10.84
C ASP A 166 4.27 -2.65 12.22
N ASP A 167 5.00 -2.27 13.27
CA ASP A 167 4.73 -2.62 14.67
C ASP A 167 3.39 -2.09 15.19
N ARG A 168 2.88 -1.00 14.61
CA ARG A 168 1.58 -0.42 14.97
C ARG A 168 0.42 -1.01 14.19
N ILE A 169 0.66 -1.39 12.95
CA ILE A 169 -0.38 -2.03 12.11
C ILE A 169 -0.52 -3.51 12.46
N PHE A 170 0.59 -4.16 12.75
CA PHE A 170 0.67 -5.59 13.11
C PHE A 170 1.36 -5.74 14.47
N PRO A 171 0.69 -5.42 15.58
CA PRO A 171 1.26 -5.61 16.90
C PRO A 171 1.51 -7.11 17.16
N GLY A 172 2.66 -7.41 17.77
CA GLY A 172 3.02 -8.77 18.15
C GLY A 172 3.81 -9.52 17.07
N GLY A 173 4.99 -9.05 16.75
CA GLY A 173 5.95 -9.77 15.91
C GLY A 173 6.31 -11.13 16.52
N ILE A 174 6.24 -12.18 15.70
CA ILE A 174 6.71 -13.52 16.04
C ILE A 174 8.16 -13.59 15.62
N ARG A 175 9.07 -13.74 16.59
CA ARG A 175 10.49 -13.93 16.27
C ARG A 175 10.68 -15.33 15.66
N VAL A 176 11.25 -15.34 14.46
CA VAL A 176 11.44 -16.55 13.66
C VAL A 176 12.92 -16.86 13.53
N LYS A 177 13.27 -18.11 13.74
CA LYS A 177 14.58 -18.67 13.41
C LYS A 177 14.38 -19.93 12.59
N ALA A 178 14.94 -19.94 11.37
CA ALA A 178 14.73 -21.03 10.43
C ALA A 178 15.97 -21.30 9.60
N LEU A 179 16.13 -22.54 9.19
CA LEU A 179 17.17 -22.96 8.24
C LEU A 179 16.53 -23.09 6.87
N PHE A 180 17.16 -22.47 5.88
CA PHE A 180 16.76 -22.56 4.48
C PHE A 180 17.86 -23.20 3.66
N GLU A 181 17.46 -23.94 2.62
CA GLU A 181 18.39 -24.42 1.61
C GLU A 181 18.95 -23.26 0.77
N PRO A 182 20.19 -23.39 0.23
CA PRO A 182 20.89 -22.28 -0.45
C PRO A 182 20.11 -21.66 -1.61
N GLU A 183 19.32 -22.44 -2.33
CA GLU A 183 18.52 -21.96 -3.44
C GLU A 183 17.40 -20.98 -3.04
N CYS A 184 17.06 -20.89 -1.75
CA CYS A 184 16.08 -19.92 -1.23
C CYS A 184 16.65 -18.52 -1.02
N LYS A 185 17.98 -18.34 -1.20
CA LYS A 185 18.69 -17.09 -0.91
C LYS A 185 18.07 -15.87 -1.60
N TRP A 186 17.78 -15.99 -2.89
CA TRP A 186 17.23 -14.91 -3.68
C TRP A 186 15.91 -14.37 -3.09
N ARG A 187 15.05 -15.27 -2.65
CA ARG A 187 13.75 -14.92 -2.10
C ARG A 187 13.86 -14.30 -0.71
N LEU A 188 14.74 -14.83 0.14
CA LEU A 188 15.01 -14.22 1.45
C LEU A 188 15.53 -12.79 1.30
N VAL A 189 16.44 -12.57 0.34
CA VAL A 189 16.99 -11.24 0.05
C VAL A 189 15.91 -10.30 -0.50
N GLU A 190 15.04 -10.79 -1.39
CA GLU A 190 13.95 -9.99 -1.96
C GLU A 190 12.93 -9.55 -0.89
N GLU A 191 12.56 -10.46 0.04
CA GLU A 191 11.52 -10.21 1.03
C GLU A 191 12.04 -9.47 2.28
N PHE A 192 13.29 -9.71 2.71
CA PHE A 192 13.83 -9.23 4.00
C PHE A 192 15.16 -8.47 3.89
N GLY A 193 15.75 -8.40 2.71
CA GLY A 193 17.04 -7.77 2.48
C GLY A 193 18.25 -8.67 2.77
N THR A 194 19.44 -8.21 2.41
CA THR A 194 20.68 -9.01 2.43
C THR A 194 21.18 -9.39 3.84
N GLY A 195 20.72 -8.69 4.88
CA GLY A 195 21.15 -8.92 6.27
C GLY A 195 20.30 -9.93 7.04
N CYS A 196 19.27 -10.54 6.42
CA CYS A 196 18.29 -11.37 7.13
C CYS A 196 18.78 -12.80 7.47
N TYR A 197 19.92 -13.24 6.95
CA TYR A 197 20.45 -14.58 7.16
C TYR A 197 21.97 -14.59 7.39
N LYS A 198 22.43 -15.68 7.98
CA LYS A 198 23.84 -16.05 8.07
C LYS A 198 24.06 -17.37 7.33
N GLU A 199 25.05 -17.41 6.43
CA GLU A 199 25.45 -18.63 5.75
C GLU A 199 26.25 -19.54 6.69
N LEU A 200 25.86 -20.80 6.78
CA LEU A 200 26.50 -21.81 7.61
C LEU A 200 27.56 -22.59 6.82
N PRO A 201 28.49 -23.31 7.49
CA PRO A 201 29.53 -24.07 6.81
C PRO A 201 29.03 -25.16 5.85
N ASP A 202 27.82 -25.68 6.08
CA ASP A 202 27.12 -26.64 5.21
C ASP A 202 26.38 -25.99 4.03
N GLY A 203 26.51 -24.68 3.87
CA GLY A 203 25.88 -23.88 2.83
C GLY A 203 24.43 -23.46 3.14
N LYS A 204 23.82 -23.96 4.22
CA LYS A 204 22.46 -23.57 4.62
C LYS A 204 22.43 -22.13 5.12
N LEU A 205 21.25 -21.53 5.03
CA LEU A 205 21.00 -20.14 5.40
C LEU A 205 20.24 -20.10 6.73
N LEU A 206 20.88 -19.63 7.79
CA LEU A 206 20.23 -19.42 9.08
C LEU A 206 19.56 -18.05 9.06
N PHE A 207 18.25 -18.05 8.92
CA PHE A 207 17.40 -16.87 8.91
C PHE A 207 17.00 -16.45 10.31
N HIS A 208 17.01 -15.14 10.56
CA HIS A 208 16.42 -14.49 11.72
C HIS A 208 15.55 -13.34 11.27
N GLY A 209 14.31 -13.31 11.71
CA GLY A 209 13.38 -12.23 11.36
C GLY A 209 12.18 -12.18 12.28
N ASP A 210 11.48 -11.03 12.25
CA ASP A 210 10.19 -10.87 12.91
C ASP A 210 9.09 -11.02 11.87
N TYR A 211 8.07 -11.81 12.18
CA TYR A 211 6.94 -12.05 11.29
C TYR A 211 5.63 -11.70 11.97
N THR A 212 4.69 -11.14 11.22
CA THR A 212 3.41 -10.70 11.76
C THR A 212 2.29 -11.68 11.42
N GLY A 213 1.64 -12.20 12.47
CA GLY A 213 0.50 -13.10 12.31
C GLY A 213 0.89 -14.56 12.07
N LYS A 214 0.42 -15.41 12.97
CA LYS A 214 0.69 -16.84 13.01
C LYS A 214 0.30 -17.57 11.72
N GLU A 215 -0.92 -17.34 11.23
CA GLU A 215 -1.42 -17.94 9.98
C GLU A 215 -0.60 -17.52 8.75
N ASN A 216 -0.19 -16.25 8.70
CA ASN A 216 0.65 -15.75 7.62
C ASN A 216 2.03 -16.40 7.63
N LEU A 217 2.61 -16.61 8.82
CA LEU A 217 3.91 -17.26 8.96
C LEU A 217 3.85 -18.71 8.49
N VAL A 218 2.85 -19.48 8.94
CA VAL A 218 2.67 -20.87 8.49
C VAL A 218 2.50 -20.94 6.97
N THR A 219 1.65 -20.06 6.40
CA THR A 219 1.46 -19.99 4.96
C THR A 219 2.76 -19.66 4.23
N TRP A 220 3.53 -18.70 4.72
CA TRP A 220 4.81 -18.31 4.15
C TRP A 220 5.82 -19.46 4.16
N LEU A 221 5.96 -20.17 5.29
CA LEU A 221 6.85 -21.33 5.39
C LEU A 221 6.45 -22.44 4.41
N LEU A 222 5.16 -22.73 4.26
CA LEU A 222 4.64 -23.73 3.32
C LEU A 222 4.99 -23.42 1.85
N THR A 223 5.18 -22.16 1.50
CA THR A 223 5.58 -21.78 0.13
C THR A 223 7.00 -22.22 -0.24
N PHE A 224 7.85 -22.53 0.75
CA PHE A 224 9.22 -23.04 0.52
C PHE A 224 9.26 -24.57 0.40
N ARG A 225 8.13 -25.25 0.62
CA ARG A 225 8.01 -26.71 0.55
C ARG A 225 8.98 -27.40 1.53
N ASP A 226 9.85 -28.28 1.01
CA ASP A 226 10.87 -29.04 1.73
C ASP A 226 12.20 -28.26 1.94
N LYS A 227 12.25 -26.99 1.52
CA LYS A 227 13.46 -26.17 1.52
C LYS A 227 13.63 -25.33 2.78
N VAL A 228 12.77 -25.49 3.77
CA VAL A 228 12.81 -24.75 5.03
C VAL A 228 12.61 -25.66 6.22
N PHE A 229 13.38 -25.44 7.27
CA PHE A 229 13.20 -26.07 8.58
C PHE A 229 13.07 -24.99 9.65
N LEU A 230 11.89 -24.87 10.26
CA LEU A 230 11.63 -23.91 11.33
C LEU A 230 12.28 -24.40 12.63
N LEU A 231 13.23 -23.62 13.17
CA LEU A 231 13.86 -23.88 14.46
C LEU A 231 13.03 -23.33 15.62
N GLU A 232 12.60 -22.07 15.50
CA GLU A 232 11.84 -21.33 16.51
C GLU A 232 10.77 -20.46 15.85
N PRO A 233 9.56 -20.32 16.42
CA PRO A 233 9.10 -20.93 17.68
C PRO A 233 8.53 -22.35 17.49
N GLU A 234 8.62 -23.17 18.55
CA GLU A 234 8.16 -24.56 18.57
C GLU A 234 6.67 -24.72 18.27
N GLU A 235 5.83 -23.83 18.83
CA GLU A 235 4.38 -23.90 18.63
C GLU A 235 3.99 -23.76 17.15
N ILE A 236 4.71 -22.91 16.40
CA ILE A 236 4.49 -22.74 14.97
C ILE A 236 4.96 -23.97 14.19
N ARG A 237 6.05 -24.61 14.63
CA ARG A 237 6.52 -25.86 14.01
C ARG A 237 5.49 -26.98 14.15
N GLN A 238 4.85 -27.09 15.30
CA GLN A 238 3.78 -28.07 15.52
C GLN A 238 2.57 -27.80 14.63
N GLU A 239 2.16 -26.53 14.47
CA GLU A 239 1.08 -26.15 13.54
C GLU A 239 1.44 -26.45 12.08
N LEU A 240 2.68 -26.15 11.69
CA LEU A 240 3.17 -26.47 10.35
C LEU A 240 3.08 -27.98 10.08
N CYS A 241 3.53 -28.81 11.04
CA CYS A 241 3.40 -30.27 10.95
C CYS A 241 1.93 -30.72 10.83
N TYR A 242 1.04 -30.13 11.63
CA TYR A 242 -0.39 -30.43 11.54
C TYR A 242 -0.99 -30.04 10.18
N ALA A 243 -0.65 -28.85 9.67
CA ALA A 243 -1.10 -28.40 8.36
C ALA A 243 -0.63 -29.33 7.24
N LEU A 244 0.65 -29.75 7.27
CA LEU A 244 1.23 -30.69 6.31
C LEU A 244 0.55 -32.06 6.35
N GLN A 245 0.28 -32.58 7.54
CA GLN A 245 -0.44 -33.84 7.72
C GLN A 245 -1.87 -33.76 7.16
N SER A 246 -2.56 -32.65 7.42
CA SER A 246 -3.91 -32.42 6.89
C SER A 246 -3.92 -32.36 5.36
N VAL A 247 -2.94 -31.68 4.76
CA VAL A 247 -2.77 -31.66 3.30
C VAL A 247 -2.50 -33.08 2.78
N LEU A 248 -1.55 -33.80 3.39
CA LEU A 248 -1.20 -35.16 2.97
C LEU A 248 -2.40 -36.10 3.02
N GLN A 249 -3.24 -36.02 4.06
CA GLN A 249 -4.46 -36.83 4.19
C GLN A 249 -5.45 -36.56 3.05
N ARG A 250 -5.59 -35.32 2.60
CA ARG A 250 -6.50 -34.98 1.47
C ARG A 250 -6.02 -35.55 0.13
N TYR A 251 -4.72 -35.74 -0.04
CA TYR A 251 -4.14 -36.25 -1.28
C TYR A 251 -3.80 -37.75 -1.23
N LYS A 252 -4.01 -38.41 -0.09
CA LYS A 252 -3.97 -39.89 -0.06
C LYS A 252 -5.18 -40.43 -0.83
N PRO A 253 -4.97 -41.36 -1.76
CA PRO A 253 -6.09 -41.99 -2.45
C PRO A 253 -7.00 -42.69 -1.42
N PRO A 254 -8.33 -42.61 -1.57
CA PRO A 254 -9.27 -43.21 -0.61
C PRO A 254 -9.23 -44.74 -0.56
N TYR A 255 -8.42 -45.38 -1.41
CA TYR A 255 -8.31 -46.82 -1.54
C TYR A 255 -6.87 -47.27 -1.75
N THR A 256 -6.20 -47.69 -0.73
CA THR A 256 -5.18 -48.75 -0.71
C THR A 256 -5.40 -49.63 0.52
#